data_b35bb9e093f03d0d0db476278fa9986f
#
_entry.id   b35bb9e093f03d0d0db476278fa9986f
#
_cell.length_a   1.000
_cell.length_b   1.000
_cell.length_c   1.000
_cell.angle_alpha   90.00
_cell.angle_beta   90.00
_cell.angle_gamma   90.00
#
_symmetry.space_group_name_H-M   'P 1'
#
loop_
_entity.id
_entity.type
_entity.pdbx_description
1 polymer ?
#
loop_
_entity_poly.entity_id
_entity_poly.type
_entity_poly.pdbx_seq_one_letter_code
_entity_poly.pdbx_strand_id
1 'polypeptide(L)'
;GERDYGVGPVPAAALTALVCAGLAAAVGARPELAVWLLLVPLGVLLTAVDLAVNRLPDVLTLPMAGGAAVLLGAAALLPHSAGSWPRALLGGAVLGGGYLVLFLISPSGMGFGDVKLALTLGVALGWYGWGVLFVGAFAGLLLGCCWGAVLVLTRRAGRGTAMAFGPFMILGAGAGLVLGALGAG
;
A
#
# COMPACT_ATOMS: atom_id res chain seq x y z
N GLY A 1 32.04 6.37 -5.13
CA GLY A 1 30.97 7.37 -5.17
C GLY A 1 29.71 6.75 -4.58
N GLU A 2 29.27 7.20 -3.41
CA GLU A 2 27.96 6.87 -2.84
C GLU A 2 26.90 7.35 -3.86
N ARG A 3 26.10 6.43 -4.35
CA ARG A 3 24.93 6.78 -5.16
C ARG A 3 23.88 7.28 -4.18
N ASP A 4 23.59 8.57 -4.27
CA ASP A 4 22.52 9.23 -3.55
C ASP A 4 21.18 8.65 -4.07
N TYR A 5 20.57 7.75 -3.31
CA TYR A 5 19.31 7.07 -3.67
C TYR A 5 18.12 7.99 -3.32
N GLY A 6 18.00 9.09 -4.05
CA GLY A 6 16.80 9.88 -4.31
C GLY A 6 16.07 10.56 -3.15
N VAL A 7 15.86 9.95 -2.02
CA VAL A 7 15.20 10.57 -0.85
C VAL A 7 16.13 10.44 0.35
N GLY A 8 16.66 11.57 0.80
CA GLY A 8 17.53 11.59 1.97
C GLY A 8 16.82 11.02 3.21
N PRO A 9 17.57 10.53 4.24
CA PRO A 9 16.95 9.89 5.41
C PRO A 9 16.06 10.85 6.21
N VAL A 10 16.36 12.13 6.22
CA VAL A 10 15.57 13.15 6.95
C VAL A 10 14.17 13.34 6.37
N PRO A 11 13.98 13.61 5.04
CA PRO A 11 12.64 13.73 4.47
C PRO A 11 11.84 12.41 4.55
N ALA A 12 12.48 11.25 4.42
CA ALA A 12 11.82 9.96 4.60
C ALA A 12 11.29 9.77 6.03
N ALA A 13 12.12 10.11 7.04
CA ALA A 13 11.72 10.05 8.43
C ALA A 13 10.60 11.05 8.75
N ALA A 14 10.67 12.28 8.23
CA ALA A 14 9.65 13.29 8.41
C ALA A 14 8.30 12.85 7.79
N LEU A 15 8.32 12.30 6.58
CA LEU A 15 7.13 11.76 5.91
C LEU A 15 6.52 10.61 6.72
N THR A 16 7.35 9.67 7.16
CA THR A 16 6.91 8.55 8.01
C THR A 16 6.24 9.04 9.28
N ALA A 17 6.88 9.99 9.99
CA ALA A 17 6.32 10.56 11.21
C ALA A 17 4.99 11.27 10.98
N LEU A 18 4.86 12.04 9.88
CA LEU A 18 3.63 12.73 9.52
C LEU A 18 2.48 11.77 9.23
N VAL A 19 2.75 10.71 8.45
CA VAL A 19 1.76 9.69 8.12
C VAL A 19 1.35 8.91 9.36
N CYS A 20 2.30 8.53 10.22
CA CYS A 20 2.02 7.87 11.50
C CYS A 20 1.15 8.74 12.41
N ALA A 21 1.46 10.04 12.52
CA ALA A 21 0.66 10.98 13.32
C ALA A 21 -0.76 11.14 12.77
N GLY A 22 -0.92 11.25 11.45
CA GLY A 22 -2.22 11.32 10.79
C GLY A 22 -3.06 10.05 11.02
N LEU A 23 -2.46 8.87 10.89
CA LEU A 23 -3.12 7.61 11.18
C LEU A 23 -3.48 7.47 12.67
N ALA A 24 -2.59 7.87 13.57
CA ALA A 24 -2.88 7.85 15.00
C ALA A 24 -4.06 8.76 15.36
N ALA A 25 -4.15 9.93 14.74
CA ALA A 25 -5.28 10.85 14.92
C ALA A 25 -6.58 10.27 14.35
N ALA A 26 -6.54 9.57 13.20
CA ALA A 26 -7.71 9.00 12.56
C ALA A 26 -8.21 7.71 13.24
N VAL A 27 -7.29 6.84 13.66
CA VAL A 27 -7.58 5.53 14.24
C VAL A 27 -7.90 5.64 15.74
N GLY A 28 -7.27 6.57 16.44
CA GLY A 28 -7.40 6.70 17.89
C GLY A 28 -6.74 5.54 18.64
N ALA A 29 -7.18 5.26 19.86
CA ALA A 29 -6.62 4.22 20.73
C ALA A 29 -7.17 2.81 20.43
N ARG A 30 -7.16 2.40 19.17
CA ARG A 30 -7.60 1.06 18.72
C ARG A 30 -6.41 0.12 18.53
N PRO A 31 -6.57 -1.20 18.75
CA PRO A 31 -5.47 -2.16 18.67
C PRO A 31 -4.83 -2.24 17.28
N GLU A 32 -5.58 -2.05 16.21
CA GLU A 32 -5.06 -2.04 14.85
C GLU A 32 -4.10 -0.88 14.55
N LEU A 33 -4.10 0.19 15.37
CA LEU A 33 -3.13 1.28 15.22
C LEU A 33 -1.68 0.78 15.25
N ALA A 34 -1.37 -0.16 16.15
CA ALA A 34 -0.03 -0.74 16.22
C ALA A 34 0.40 -1.39 14.89
N VAL A 35 -0.55 -2.04 14.19
CA VAL A 35 -0.30 -2.65 12.88
C VAL A 35 0.01 -1.57 11.84
N TRP A 36 -0.77 -0.49 11.82
CA TRP A 36 -0.53 0.62 10.88
C TRP A 36 0.80 1.31 11.12
N LEU A 37 1.17 1.55 12.37
CA LEU A 37 2.46 2.16 12.73
C LEU A 37 3.68 1.28 12.35
N LEU A 38 3.50 -0.03 12.26
CA LEU A 38 4.52 -0.95 11.75
C LEU A 38 4.56 -0.99 10.22
N LEU A 39 3.39 -0.93 9.56
CA LEU A 39 3.30 -0.99 8.10
C LEU A 39 3.75 0.30 7.41
N VAL A 40 3.54 1.47 8.02
CA VAL A 40 3.89 2.78 7.42
C VAL A 40 5.38 2.90 7.10
N PRO A 41 6.33 2.67 8.02
CA PRO A 41 7.76 2.77 7.69
C PRO A 41 8.17 1.75 6.63
N LEU A 42 7.59 0.56 6.62
CA LEU A 42 7.83 -0.45 5.58
C LEU A 42 7.27 0.02 4.22
N GLY A 43 6.11 0.65 4.21
CA GLY A 43 5.53 1.25 3.01
C GLY A 43 6.37 2.39 2.45
N VAL A 44 6.88 3.27 3.31
CA VAL A 44 7.80 4.35 2.90
C VAL A 44 9.09 3.77 2.34
N LEU A 45 9.65 2.75 2.99
CA LEU A 45 10.85 2.05 2.49
C LEU A 45 10.59 1.40 1.13
N LEU A 46 9.49 0.68 0.97
CA LEU A 46 9.11 0.06 -0.31
C LEU A 46 8.92 1.10 -1.40
N THR A 47 8.31 2.24 -1.09
CA THR A 47 8.17 3.38 -2.00
C THR A 47 9.54 3.90 -2.46
N ALA A 48 10.47 4.10 -1.54
CA ALA A 48 11.82 4.57 -1.85
C ALA A 48 12.58 3.56 -2.73
N VAL A 49 12.48 2.27 -2.41
CA VAL A 49 13.11 1.20 -3.20
C VAL A 49 12.50 1.11 -4.60
N ASP A 50 11.16 1.15 -4.71
CA ASP A 50 10.47 1.07 -5.99
C ASP A 50 10.81 2.25 -6.90
N LEU A 51 10.90 3.47 -6.35
CA LEU A 51 11.34 4.65 -7.10
C LEU A 51 12.80 4.57 -7.54
N ALA A 52 13.67 3.89 -6.78
CA ALA A 52 15.09 3.78 -7.10
C ALA A 52 15.39 2.69 -8.14
N VAL A 53 14.72 1.54 -8.06
CA VAL A 53 15.05 0.35 -8.85
C VAL A 53 13.89 -0.23 -9.65
N ASN A 54 12.69 0.35 -9.57
CA ASN A 54 11.43 -0.13 -10.19
C ASN A 54 11.18 -1.63 -9.93
N ARG A 55 11.50 -2.09 -8.73
CA ARG A 55 11.30 -3.47 -8.27
C ARG A 55 11.00 -3.49 -6.79
N LEU A 56 9.99 -4.26 -6.40
CA LEU A 56 9.65 -4.52 -5.02
C LEU A 56 10.31 -5.82 -4.55
N PRO A 57 11.19 -5.79 -3.54
CA PRO A 57 11.90 -6.99 -3.08
C PRO A 57 10.94 -7.93 -2.35
N ASP A 58 10.98 -9.21 -2.74
CA ASP A 58 10.15 -10.29 -2.18
C ASP A 58 10.36 -10.49 -0.67
N VAL A 59 11.58 -10.23 -0.23
CA VAL A 59 11.99 -10.33 1.19
C VAL A 59 11.22 -9.35 2.08
N LEU A 60 10.66 -8.28 1.53
CA LEU A 60 9.84 -7.31 2.27
C LEU A 60 8.36 -7.50 2.03
N THR A 61 7.92 -7.71 0.79
CA THR A 61 6.50 -7.74 0.43
C THR A 61 5.76 -8.95 1.01
N LEU A 62 6.34 -10.15 0.95
CA LEU A 62 5.68 -11.35 1.47
C LEU A 62 5.58 -11.40 3.00
N PRO A 63 6.68 -11.13 3.76
CA PRO A 63 6.57 -11.04 5.22
C PRO A 63 5.62 -9.93 5.67
N MET A 64 5.53 -8.83 4.92
CA MET A 64 4.64 -7.73 5.21
C MET A 64 3.17 -8.15 5.08
N ALA A 65 2.81 -8.93 4.04
CA ALA A 65 1.46 -9.47 3.88
C ALA A 65 1.09 -10.47 4.98
N GLY A 66 1.98 -11.42 5.27
CA GLY A 66 1.80 -12.38 6.35
C GLY A 66 1.75 -11.71 7.72
N GLY A 67 2.65 -10.77 7.98
CA GLY A 67 2.69 -9.98 9.21
C GLY A 67 1.41 -9.17 9.43
N ALA A 68 0.93 -8.47 8.40
CA ALA A 68 -0.33 -7.74 8.45
C ALA A 68 -1.51 -8.67 8.80
N ALA A 69 -1.61 -9.84 8.14
CA ALA A 69 -2.67 -10.80 8.40
C ALA A 69 -2.64 -11.34 9.84
N VAL A 70 -1.45 -11.72 10.34
CA VAL A 70 -1.28 -12.25 11.71
C VAL A 70 -1.54 -11.16 12.75
N LEU A 71 -0.98 -9.97 12.60
CA LEU A 71 -1.14 -8.87 13.56
C LEU A 71 -2.58 -8.36 13.61
N LEU A 72 -3.27 -8.27 12.48
CA LEU A 72 -4.70 -7.93 12.46
C LEU A 72 -5.57 -9.05 13.05
N GLY A 73 -5.16 -10.31 12.87
CA GLY A 73 -5.79 -11.43 13.56
C GLY A 73 -5.67 -11.32 15.08
N ALA A 74 -4.49 -10.95 15.58
CA ALA A 74 -4.28 -10.68 17.00
C ALA A 74 -5.08 -9.45 17.47
N ALA A 75 -5.11 -8.37 16.69
CA ALA A 75 -5.89 -7.18 16.98
C ALA A 75 -7.41 -7.47 17.05
N ALA A 76 -7.90 -8.39 16.22
CA ALA A 76 -9.31 -8.81 16.22
C ALA A 76 -9.75 -9.49 17.52
N LEU A 77 -8.81 -10.06 18.28
CA LEU A 77 -9.08 -10.68 19.57
C LEU A 77 -9.14 -9.67 20.72
N LEU A 78 -8.73 -8.43 20.48
CA LEU A 78 -8.72 -7.39 21.48
C LEU A 78 -10.03 -6.57 21.42
N PRO A 79 -10.48 -6.03 22.58
CA PRO A 79 -11.65 -5.17 22.63
C PRO A 79 -11.41 -3.89 21.82
N HIS A 80 -12.49 -3.29 21.32
CA HIS A 80 -12.50 -2.01 20.58
C HIS A 80 -11.82 -2.08 19.19
N SER A 81 -11.55 -3.27 18.65
CA SER A 81 -11.12 -3.41 17.25
C SER A 81 -12.26 -2.99 16.32
N ALA A 82 -11.95 -2.16 15.31
CA ALA A 82 -12.98 -1.60 14.42
C ALA A 82 -13.22 -2.43 13.14
N GLY A 83 -12.40 -3.45 12.90
CA GLY A 83 -12.42 -4.20 11.66
C GLY A 83 -12.87 -5.65 11.77
N SER A 84 -12.73 -6.37 10.65
CA SER A 84 -13.05 -7.79 10.56
C SER A 84 -11.89 -8.55 9.92
N TRP A 85 -11.32 -9.49 10.68
CA TRP A 85 -10.20 -10.30 10.21
C TRP A 85 -10.54 -11.21 9.00
N PRO A 86 -11.67 -11.93 8.95
CA PRO A 86 -12.02 -12.70 7.77
C PRO A 86 -12.15 -11.84 6.51
N ARG A 87 -12.71 -10.64 6.65
CA ARG A 87 -12.84 -9.68 5.55
C ARG A 87 -11.49 -9.12 5.13
N ALA A 88 -10.56 -8.90 6.06
CA ALA A 88 -9.18 -8.52 5.76
C ALA A 88 -8.48 -9.58 4.89
N LEU A 89 -8.58 -10.87 5.26
CA LEU A 89 -8.01 -11.97 4.47
C LEU A 89 -8.63 -12.06 3.07
N LEU A 90 -9.96 -11.97 2.99
CA LEU A 90 -10.66 -11.96 1.70
C LEU A 90 -10.28 -10.74 0.86
N GLY A 91 -10.11 -9.58 1.49
CA GLY A 91 -9.64 -8.36 0.83
C GLY A 91 -8.25 -8.53 0.22
N GLY A 92 -7.35 -9.17 0.95
CA GLY A 92 -6.03 -9.55 0.42
C GLY A 92 -6.13 -10.48 -0.79
N ALA A 93 -6.94 -11.53 -0.69
CA ALA A 93 -7.14 -12.48 -1.79
C ALA A 93 -7.78 -11.80 -3.02
N VAL A 94 -8.79 -10.95 -2.83
CA VAL A 94 -9.50 -10.26 -3.92
C VAL A 94 -8.58 -9.24 -4.60
N LEU A 95 -7.89 -8.41 -3.83
CA LEU A 95 -7.02 -7.39 -4.41
C LEU A 95 -5.77 -8.02 -5.04
N GLY A 96 -5.11 -8.94 -4.34
CA GLY A 96 -3.97 -9.68 -4.88
C GLY A 96 -4.34 -10.50 -6.11
N GLY A 97 -5.49 -11.19 -6.10
CA GLY A 97 -6.03 -11.91 -7.25
C GLY A 97 -6.35 -10.99 -8.43
N GLY A 98 -6.95 -9.84 -8.18
CA GLY A 98 -7.22 -8.83 -9.21
C GLY A 98 -5.94 -8.32 -9.87
N TYR A 99 -4.91 -7.98 -9.08
CA TYR A 99 -3.60 -7.58 -9.60
C TYR A 99 -2.86 -8.72 -10.30
N LEU A 100 -3.04 -9.97 -9.84
CA LEU A 100 -2.50 -11.15 -10.54
C LEU A 100 -3.12 -11.30 -11.93
N VAL A 101 -4.44 -11.11 -12.07
CA VAL A 101 -5.12 -11.14 -13.37
C VAL A 101 -4.59 -10.02 -14.27
N LEU A 102 -4.43 -8.80 -13.75
CA LEU A 102 -3.84 -7.69 -14.52
C LEU A 102 -2.41 -8.00 -14.97
N PHE A 103 -1.60 -8.59 -14.09
CA PHE A 103 -0.25 -9.05 -14.43
C PHE A 103 -0.26 -10.10 -15.54
N LEU A 104 -1.16 -11.09 -15.48
CA LEU A 104 -1.26 -12.13 -16.50
C LEU A 104 -1.72 -11.58 -17.86
N ILE A 105 -2.55 -10.53 -17.87
CA ILE A 105 -2.97 -9.84 -19.10
C ILE A 105 -1.83 -9.03 -19.71
N SER A 106 -1.00 -8.37 -18.89
CA SER A 106 0.08 -7.50 -19.35
C SER A 106 1.34 -7.64 -18.48
N PRO A 107 2.10 -8.75 -18.63
CA PRO A 107 3.30 -8.97 -17.81
C PRO A 107 4.41 -7.94 -18.00
N SER A 108 4.43 -7.27 -19.15
CA SER A 108 5.40 -6.20 -19.45
C SER A 108 4.99 -4.84 -18.88
N GLY A 109 3.73 -4.67 -18.51
CA GLY A 109 3.20 -3.39 -18.01
C GLY A 109 3.16 -3.27 -16.49
N MET A 110 3.29 -4.38 -15.75
CA MET A 110 3.18 -4.42 -14.29
C MET A 110 4.22 -5.38 -13.70
N GLY A 111 4.84 -4.99 -12.60
CA GLY A 111 5.76 -5.86 -11.86
C GLY A 111 5.01 -6.91 -11.04
N PHE A 112 5.55 -8.14 -10.95
CA PHE A 112 4.99 -9.16 -10.03
C PHE A 112 5.08 -8.74 -8.56
N GLY A 113 5.95 -7.78 -8.23
CA GLY A 113 6.04 -7.14 -6.92
C GLY A 113 4.76 -6.41 -6.53
N ASP A 114 4.08 -5.76 -7.51
CA ASP A 114 2.81 -5.06 -7.28
C ASP A 114 1.68 -6.02 -6.87
N VAL A 115 1.68 -7.25 -7.42
CA VAL A 115 0.74 -8.31 -7.02
C VAL A 115 0.93 -8.68 -5.55
N LYS A 116 2.18 -8.80 -5.10
CA LYS A 116 2.52 -9.11 -3.70
C LYS A 116 2.18 -7.95 -2.77
N LEU A 117 2.47 -6.72 -3.19
CA LEU A 117 2.07 -5.52 -2.46
C LEU A 117 0.54 -5.43 -2.33
N ALA A 118 -0.20 -5.76 -3.40
CA ALA A 118 -1.65 -5.79 -3.40
C ALA A 118 -2.24 -6.75 -2.36
N LEU A 119 -1.58 -7.88 -2.05
CA LEU A 119 -1.98 -8.76 -0.94
C LEU A 119 -1.98 -8.00 0.38
N THR A 120 -0.88 -7.31 0.70
CA THR A 120 -0.74 -6.52 1.95
C THR A 120 -1.79 -5.41 2.03
N LEU A 121 -1.92 -4.63 0.95
CA LEU A 121 -2.86 -3.50 0.91
C LEU A 121 -4.31 -3.97 0.94
N GLY A 122 -4.61 -5.11 0.32
CA GLY A 122 -5.91 -5.74 0.35
C GLY A 122 -6.31 -6.23 1.76
N VAL A 123 -5.35 -6.80 2.49
CA VAL A 123 -5.55 -7.17 3.90
C VAL A 123 -5.81 -5.92 4.75
N ALA A 124 -5.03 -4.87 4.56
CA ALA A 124 -5.15 -3.62 5.31
C ALA A 124 -6.50 -2.91 5.04
N LEU A 125 -6.84 -2.70 3.79
CA LEU A 125 -8.08 -2.02 3.38
C LEU A 125 -9.33 -2.86 3.68
N GLY A 126 -9.26 -4.17 3.44
CA GLY A 126 -10.33 -5.12 3.73
C GLY A 126 -10.71 -5.17 5.20
N TRP A 127 -9.80 -4.81 6.12
CA TRP A 127 -10.08 -4.69 7.55
C TRP A 127 -11.29 -3.80 7.82
N TYR A 128 -11.33 -2.61 7.23
CA TYR A 128 -12.42 -1.66 7.42
C TYR A 128 -13.64 -1.92 6.54
N GLY A 129 -13.51 -2.57 5.41
CA GLY A 129 -14.68 -2.94 4.57
C GLY A 129 -14.40 -2.94 3.07
N TRP A 130 -15.35 -3.50 2.34
CA TRP A 130 -15.28 -3.59 0.88
C TRP A 130 -15.25 -2.22 0.19
N GLY A 131 -16.04 -1.26 0.69
CA GLY A 131 -16.04 0.12 0.16
C GLY A 131 -14.67 0.77 0.31
N VAL A 132 -14.05 0.64 1.48
CA VAL A 132 -12.69 1.15 1.76
C VAL A 132 -11.66 0.49 0.86
N LEU A 133 -11.76 -0.83 0.66
CA LEU A 133 -10.88 -1.59 -0.21
C LEU A 133 -10.95 -1.09 -1.66
N PHE A 134 -12.15 -0.98 -2.22
CA PHE A 134 -12.30 -0.56 -3.60
C PHE A 134 -11.95 0.92 -3.81
N VAL A 135 -12.32 1.81 -2.88
CA VAL A 135 -11.96 3.23 -2.96
C VAL A 135 -10.45 3.42 -2.88
N GLY A 136 -9.77 2.77 -1.92
CA GLY A 136 -8.33 2.86 -1.78
C GLY A 136 -7.56 2.27 -2.98
N ALA A 137 -7.98 1.08 -3.45
CA ALA A 137 -7.38 0.44 -4.60
C ALA A 137 -7.59 1.25 -5.89
N PHE A 138 -8.80 1.76 -6.11
CA PHE A 138 -9.14 2.55 -7.28
C PHE A 138 -8.44 3.92 -7.27
N ALA A 139 -8.31 4.57 -6.10
CA ALA A 139 -7.54 5.80 -5.95
C ALA A 139 -6.07 5.60 -6.34
N GLY A 140 -5.45 4.52 -5.88
CA GLY A 140 -4.07 4.16 -6.27
C GLY A 140 -3.94 3.92 -7.77
N LEU A 141 -4.87 3.19 -8.36
CA LEU A 141 -4.91 2.92 -9.80
C LEU A 141 -5.07 4.21 -10.61
N LEU A 142 -6.01 5.08 -10.23
CA LEU A 142 -6.21 6.38 -10.89
C LEU A 142 -4.98 7.26 -10.81
N LEU A 143 -4.36 7.39 -9.64
CA LEU A 143 -3.13 8.17 -9.47
C LEU A 143 -2.02 7.65 -10.39
N GLY A 144 -1.80 6.34 -10.43
CA GLY A 144 -0.81 5.72 -11.31
C GLY A 144 -1.13 5.94 -12.79
N CYS A 145 -2.38 5.76 -13.20
CA CYS A 145 -2.81 6.00 -14.59
C CYS A 145 -2.66 7.47 -14.99
N CYS A 146 -3.06 8.40 -14.11
CA CYS A 146 -2.89 9.85 -14.36
C CYS A 146 -1.41 10.21 -14.53
N TRP A 147 -0.55 9.71 -13.65
CA TRP A 147 0.89 9.94 -13.75
C TRP A 147 1.49 9.34 -15.03
N GLY A 148 1.11 8.11 -15.36
CA GLY A 148 1.53 7.46 -16.60
C GLY A 148 1.08 8.26 -17.84
N ALA A 149 -0.16 8.75 -17.85
CA ALA A 149 -0.65 9.61 -18.93
C ALA A 149 0.17 10.91 -19.04
N VAL A 150 0.49 11.57 -17.93
CA VAL A 150 1.34 12.77 -17.92
C VAL A 150 2.71 12.47 -18.53
N LEU A 151 3.35 11.34 -18.17
CA LEU A 151 4.65 10.96 -18.71
C LEU A 151 4.61 10.71 -20.22
N VAL A 152 3.55 10.10 -20.72
CA VAL A 152 3.36 9.87 -22.16
C VAL A 152 3.10 11.17 -22.89
N LEU A 153 2.20 12.03 -22.38
CA LEU A 153 1.87 13.31 -22.99
C LEU A 153 3.08 14.27 -23.03
N THR A 154 3.91 14.24 -21.99
CA THR A 154 5.14 15.05 -21.94
C THR A 154 6.31 14.43 -22.72
N ARG A 155 6.09 13.30 -23.41
CA ARG A 155 7.11 12.54 -24.16
C ARG A 155 8.33 12.13 -23.31
N ARG A 156 8.17 12.07 -22.00
CA ARG A 156 9.21 11.62 -21.06
C ARG A 156 9.26 10.11 -20.89
N ALA A 157 8.20 9.40 -21.29
CA ALA A 157 8.13 7.96 -21.33
C ALA A 157 7.64 7.48 -22.70
N GLY A 158 8.27 6.42 -23.24
CA GLY A 158 7.83 5.71 -24.42
C GLY A 158 7.02 4.46 -24.05
N ARG A 159 6.46 3.76 -25.07
CA ARG A 159 5.85 2.44 -24.89
C ARG A 159 6.88 1.48 -24.30
N GLY A 160 6.61 0.89 -23.13
CA GLY A 160 7.52 -0.04 -22.45
C GLY A 160 8.44 0.59 -21.41
N THR A 161 8.32 1.88 -21.09
CA THR A 161 9.05 2.46 -19.97
C THR A 161 8.50 1.89 -18.66
N ALA A 162 9.33 1.19 -17.89
CA ALA A 162 8.96 0.69 -16.56
C ALA A 162 8.66 1.89 -15.64
N MET A 163 7.52 1.84 -14.96
CA MET A 163 7.10 2.87 -14.02
C MET A 163 6.92 2.23 -12.64
N ALA A 164 7.45 2.88 -11.60
CA ALA A 164 7.19 2.51 -10.23
C ALA A 164 5.70 2.72 -9.92
N PHE A 165 4.94 1.65 -9.76
CA PHE A 165 3.50 1.70 -9.49
C PHE A 165 3.20 1.62 -7.99
N GLY A 166 4.09 0.99 -7.21
CA GLY A 166 3.98 0.81 -5.76
C GLY A 166 3.66 2.08 -4.97
N PRO A 167 4.32 3.23 -5.22
CA PRO A 167 4.02 4.48 -4.51
C PRO A 167 2.55 4.91 -4.62
N PHE A 168 1.95 4.78 -5.80
CA PHE A 168 0.56 5.14 -6.03
C PHE A 168 -0.41 4.20 -5.33
N MET A 169 -0.10 2.89 -5.31
CA MET A 169 -0.86 1.90 -4.55
C MET A 169 -0.84 2.22 -3.06
N ILE A 170 0.32 2.54 -2.50
CA ILE A 170 0.50 2.87 -1.08
C ILE A 170 -0.22 4.17 -0.72
N LEU A 171 -0.15 5.21 -1.58
CA LEU A 171 -0.89 6.46 -1.37
C LEU A 171 -2.41 6.25 -1.39
N GLY A 172 -2.91 5.51 -2.37
CA GLY A 172 -4.34 5.17 -2.45
C GLY A 172 -4.82 4.36 -1.25
N ALA A 173 -4.01 3.38 -0.82
CA ALA A 173 -4.30 2.59 0.39
C ALA A 173 -4.27 3.45 1.65
N GLY A 174 -3.30 4.35 1.80
CA GLY A 174 -3.22 5.29 2.92
C GLY A 174 -4.47 6.17 3.03
N ALA A 175 -4.93 6.72 1.91
CA ALA A 175 -6.18 7.47 1.86
C ALA A 175 -7.39 6.61 2.24
N GLY A 176 -7.47 5.38 1.73
CA GLY A 176 -8.52 4.42 2.09
C GLY A 176 -8.52 4.07 3.57
N LEU A 177 -7.36 3.84 4.17
CA LEU A 177 -7.23 3.54 5.61
C LEU A 177 -7.71 4.71 6.48
N VAL A 178 -7.36 5.94 6.13
CA VAL A 178 -7.84 7.13 6.85
C VAL A 178 -9.36 7.24 6.77
N LEU A 179 -9.93 7.09 5.57
CA LEU A 179 -11.38 7.11 5.38
C LEU A 179 -12.08 6.00 6.16
N GLY A 180 -11.51 4.78 6.12
CA GLY A 180 -12.04 3.64 6.87
C GLY A 180 -11.99 3.83 8.38
N ALA A 181 -10.90 4.37 8.89
CA ALA A 181 -10.73 4.65 10.31
C ALA A 181 -11.70 5.72 10.82
N LEU A 182 -11.90 6.79 10.04
CA LEU A 182 -12.86 7.86 10.36
C LEU A 182 -14.31 7.37 10.27
N GLY A 183 -14.63 6.50 9.32
CA GLY A 183 -15.97 5.92 9.17
C GLY A 183 -16.33 4.84 10.19
N ALA A 184 -15.37 4.35 10.95
CA ALA A 184 -15.55 3.34 12.00
C ALA A 184 -15.70 3.94 13.42
N GLY A 185 -15.71 5.28 13.53
CA GLY A 185 -15.81 6.06 14.76
C GLY A 185 -17.25 6.34 15.24
#